data_53f9f980714d5d41ae2d5e0826fd0599
#
_entry.id   53f9f980714d5d41ae2d5e0826fd0599
#
_cell.length_a   1.000
_cell.length_b   1.000
_cell.length_c   1.000
_cell.angle_alpha   90.00
_cell.angle_beta   90.00
_cell.angle_gamma   90.00
#
_symmetry.space_group_name_H-M   'P 1'
#
loop_
_entity.id
_entity.type
_entity.pdbx_description
1 polymer ?
#
loop_
_entity_poly.entity_id
_entity_poly.type
_entity_poly.pdbx_seq_one_letter_code
_entity_poly.pdbx_strand_id
1 'polypeptide(L)'
;MKLLYFIVLTGLCMACHQPRVYRINGSLPGALDGYVVKLYNIDTYPDVLLDSTVIKDEKFQLEGTRTFEYPKYCRLVVDMTPDEPDQRKKTLKAYRFFADNTAMEFQCQMDSMPSYYWEPVNKEHNVTLTGSPTQDLYQAYKTSVQELSERKTALWNEYLKVYHVPALDGIFNTEKGMKIVRELNRVKARLNEATGEFIKVHNNSVVSLLLANNLLNSTRSEMTVEEIDGLMNGFTPALQNASMMGDVKKTAERM
;
A
#
# COMPACT_ATOMS: atom_id res chain seq x y z
N MET A 1 -37.39 -22.36 -60.97
CA MET A 1 -36.76 -21.32 -60.17
C MET A 1 -37.04 -21.62 -58.68
N LYS A 2 -36.01 -22.17 -57.99
CA LYS A 2 -36.09 -22.44 -56.54
C LYS A 2 -35.23 -21.41 -55.82
N LEU A 3 -35.88 -20.56 -55.05
CA LEU A 3 -35.23 -19.52 -54.24
C LEU A 3 -34.71 -20.16 -52.96
N LEU A 4 -33.37 -20.21 -52.83
CA LEU A 4 -32.71 -20.71 -51.61
C LEU A 4 -32.62 -19.52 -50.61
N TYR A 5 -33.37 -19.58 -49.52
CA TYR A 5 -33.22 -18.67 -48.39
C TYR A 5 -32.00 -19.09 -47.57
N PHE A 6 -30.96 -18.27 -47.58
CA PHE A 6 -29.80 -18.41 -46.71
C PHE A 6 -30.10 -17.68 -45.40
N ILE A 7 -30.48 -18.42 -44.33
CA ILE A 7 -30.61 -17.87 -42.99
C ILE A 7 -29.22 -17.76 -42.38
N VAL A 8 -28.69 -16.55 -42.33
CA VAL A 8 -27.46 -16.26 -41.57
C VAL A 8 -27.83 -16.15 -40.07
N LEU A 9 -27.53 -17.22 -39.34
CA LEU A 9 -27.66 -17.26 -37.89
C LEU A 9 -26.48 -16.52 -37.26
N THR A 10 -26.62 -15.21 -37.04
CA THR A 10 -25.68 -14.42 -36.26
C THR A 10 -25.79 -14.80 -34.78
N GLY A 11 -24.98 -15.76 -34.36
CA GLY A 11 -24.81 -16.07 -32.95
C GLY A 11 -24.25 -14.85 -32.18
N LEU A 12 -25.11 -14.14 -31.45
CA LEU A 12 -24.63 -13.21 -30.43
C LEU A 12 -23.96 -14.02 -29.33
N CYS A 13 -22.64 -14.09 -29.35
CA CYS A 13 -21.86 -14.44 -28.17
C CYS A 13 -22.06 -13.35 -27.13
N MET A 14 -23.10 -13.45 -26.31
CA MET A 14 -23.14 -12.76 -25.03
C MET A 14 -21.99 -13.34 -24.20
N ALA A 15 -20.83 -12.71 -24.24
CA ALA A 15 -19.79 -12.95 -23.28
C ALA A 15 -20.39 -12.58 -21.90
N CYS A 16 -20.84 -13.59 -21.15
CA CYS A 16 -21.17 -13.44 -19.74
C CYS A 16 -19.94 -12.86 -19.05
N HIS A 17 -19.93 -11.56 -18.80
CA HIS A 17 -18.94 -10.91 -17.99
C HIS A 17 -19.21 -11.36 -16.55
N GLN A 18 -18.68 -12.54 -16.18
CA GLN A 18 -18.66 -12.90 -14.76
C GLN A 18 -17.83 -11.84 -14.05
N PRO A 19 -18.33 -11.28 -12.94
CA PRO A 19 -17.58 -10.32 -12.17
C PRO A 19 -16.24 -10.97 -11.77
N ARG A 20 -15.13 -10.36 -12.22
CA ARG A 20 -13.80 -10.88 -11.93
C ARG A 20 -13.55 -10.73 -10.44
N VAL A 21 -13.16 -11.80 -9.78
CA VAL A 21 -12.59 -11.78 -8.43
C VAL A 21 -11.08 -11.52 -8.52
N TYR A 22 -10.44 -11.11 -7.43
CA TYR A 22 -8.99 -11.06 -7.40
C TYR A 22 -8.40 -12.47 -7.51
N ARG A 23 -7.26 -12.58 -8.18
CA ARG A 23 -6.41 -13.76 -8.17
C ARG A 23 -4.97 -13.31 -8.07
N ILE A 24 -4.20 -13.88 -7.14
CA ILE A 24 -2.78 -13.59 -6.95
C ILE A 24 -2.01 -14.87 -7.13
N ASN A 25 -1.19 -14.93 -8.18
CA ASN A 25 -0.23 -16.01 -8.39
C ASN A 25 1.12 -15.52 -7.84
N GLY A 26 1.69 -16.25 -6.89
CA GLY A 26 2.95 -15.89 -6.27
C GLY A 26 4.08 -16.83 -6.63
N SER A 27 5.27 -16.26 -6.84
CA SER A 27 6.54 -16.98 -6.98
C SER A 27 7.52 -16.42 -5.95
N LEU A 28 7.99 -17.29 -5.05
CA LEU A 28 8.87 -16.98 -3.93
C LEU A 28 10.10 -17.91 -3.94
N PRO A 29 11.03 -17.77 -4.91
CA PRO A 29 12.24 -18.56 -4.94
C PRO A 29 12.96 -18.55 -3.59
N GLY A 30 13.37 -19.74 -3.10
CA GLY A 30 13.96 -19.92 -1.77
C GLY A 30 12.93 -20.17 -0.65
N ALA A 31 11.63 -20.11 -0.92
CA ALA A 31 10.62 -20.49 0.06
C ALA A 31 10.53 -22.02 0.21
N LEU A 32 10.36 -22.49 1.45
CA LEU A 32 10.15 -23.91 1.72
C LEU A 32 8.68 -24.29 1.60
N ASP A 33 8.42 -25.51 1.16
CA ASP A 33 7.09 -26.11 1.20
C ASP A 33 6.55 -26.12 2.63
N GLY A 34 5.26 -25.79 2.79
CA GLY A 34 4.61 -25.73 4.08
C GLY A 34 4.57 -24.33 4.70
N TYR A 35 5.31 -23.33 4.21
CA TYR A 35 5.10 -21.95 4.63
C TYR A 35 3.67 -21.51 4.30
N VAL A 36 3.05 -20.73 5.19
CA VAL A 36 1.65 -20.28 5.03
C VAL A 36 1.61 -18.84 4.55
N VAL A 37 0.93 -18.61 3.44
CA VAL A 37 0.66 -17.26 2.92
C VAL A 37 -0.74 -16.83 3.33
N LYS A 38 -0.86 -15.63 3.89
CA LYS A 38 -2.13 -15.03 4.31
C LYS A 38 -2.29 -13.66 3.68
N LEU A 39 -3.47 -13.37 3.15
CA LEU A 39 -3.83 -12.07 2.63
C LEU A 39 -4.83 -11.39 3.57
N TYR A 40 -4.47 -10.21 4.05
CA TYR A 40 -5.33 -9.40 4.91
C TYR A 40 -5.75 -8.13 4.19
N ASN A 41 -7.02 -7.77 4.29
CA ASN A 41 -7.47 -6.41 4.06
C ASN A 41 -7.11 -5.57 5.29
N ILE A 42 -6.40 -4.47 5.06
CA ILE A 42 -5.95 -3.53 6.09
C ILE A 42 -6.51 -2.11 5.88
N ASP A 43 -7.62 -1.99 5.13
CA ASP A 43 -8.32 -0.71 4.93
C ASP A 43 -8.83 -0.14 6.26
N THR A 44 -9.18 -1.00 7.20
CA THR A 44 -9.75 -0.66 8.50
C THR A 44 -9.17 -1.54 9.59
N TYR A 45 -9.32 -1.11 10.84
CA TYR A 45 -8.95 -1.92 12.00
C TYR A 45 -10.21 -2.55 12.64
N PRO A 46 -10.17 -3.85 13.04
CA PRO A 46 -9.05 -4.79 12.90
C PRO A 46 -8.89 -5.29 11.45
N ASP A 47 -7.66 -5.78 11.15
CA ASP A 47 -7.36 -6.40 9.86
C ASP A 47 -8.26 -7.61 9.60
N VAL A 48 -8.75 -7.76 8.37
CA VAL A 48 -9.64 -8.86 7.97
C VAL A 48 -8.89 -9.85 7.08
N LEU A 49 -8.81 -11.11 7.50
CA LEU A 49 -8.28 -12.18 6.66
C LEU A 49 -9.20 -12.39 5.45
N LEU A 50 -8.64 -12.25 4.25
CA LEU A 50 -9.35 -12.46 2.98
C LEU A 50 -9.18 -13.89 2.47
N ASP A 51 -7.95 -14.42 2.54
CA ASP A 51 -7.61 -15.74 2.03
C ASP A 51 -6.31 -16.23 2.65
N SER A 52 -6.08 -17.55 2.60
CA SER A 52 -4.82 -18.17 2.99
C SER A 52 -4.54 -19.44 2.20
N THR A 53 -3.26 -19.72 1.95
CA THR A 53 -2.80 -20.90 1.23
C THR A 53 -1.44 -21.34 1.75
N VAL A 54 -0.98 -22.52 1.31
CA VAL A 54 0.34 -23.06 1.64
C VAL A 54 1.24 -22.99 0.42
N ILE A 55 2.51 -22.65 0.64
CA ILE A 55 3.53 -22.65 -0.42
C ILE A 55 3.87 -24.08 -0.80
N LYS A 56 3.92 -24.32 -2.10
CA LYS A 56 4.38 -25.57 -2.71
C LYS A 56 5.21 -25.26 -3.94
N ASP A 57 6.36 -25.90 -4.07
CA ASP A 57 7.30 -25.67 -5.19
C ASP A 57 7.60 -24.18 -5.42
N GLU A 58 7.88 -23.45 -4.31
CA GLU A 58 8.15 -22.00 -4.29
C GLU A 58 7.00 -21.12 -4.83
N LYS A 59 5.78 -21.66 -4.93
CA LYS A 59 4.61 -20.97 -5.50
C LYS A 59 3.42 -21.00 -4.55
N PHE A 60 2.55 -20.01 -4.74
CA PHE A 60 1.25 -19.97 -4.09
C PHE A 60 0.19 -19.36 -5.01
N GLN A 61 -1.06 -19.62 -4.71
CA GLN A 61 -2.20 -18.96 -5.34
C GLN A 61 -3.21 -18.56 -4.27
N LEU A 62 -3.67 -17.32 -4.34
CA LEU A 62 -4.78 -16.79 -3.56
C LEU A 62 -5.89 -16.35 -4.53
N GLU A 63 -7.15 -16.64 -4.21
CA GLU A 63 -8.27 -16.30 -5.07
C GLU A 63 -9.48 -15.90 -4.23
N GLY A 64 -10.03 -14.73 -4.53
CA GLY A 64 -11.22 -14.22 -3.86
C GLY A 64 -12.46 -15.00 -4.20
N THR A 65 -13.37 -15.08 -3.23
CA THR A 65 -14.72 -15.65 -3.43
C THR A 65 -15.75 -14.59 -3.79
N ARG A 66 -15.41 -13.31 -3.63
CA ARG A 66 -16.28 -12.16 -3.91
C ARG A 66 -15.49 -11.04 -4.56
N THR A 67 -16.17 -10.23 -5.37
CA THR A 67 -15.60 -8.99 -5.91
C THR A 67 -15.50 -7.94 -4.82
N PHE A 68 -14.44 -7.14 -4.88
CA PHE A 68 -14.35 -5.90 -4.12
C PHE A 68 -15.22 -4.83 -4.77
N GLU A 69 -15.93 -4.06 -3.97
CA GLU A 69 -16.59 -2.84 -4.45
C GLU A 69 -15.56 -1.76 -4.84
N TYR A 70 -14.49 -1.67 -4.07
CA TYR A 70 -13.33 -0.80 -4.31
C TYR A 70 -12.05 -1.60 -4.15
N PRO A 71 -10.95 -1.24 -4.85
CA PRO A 71 -9.65 -1.85 -4.61
C PRO A 71 -9.29 -1.81 -3.12
N LYS A 72 -8.69 -2.89 -2.61
CA LYS A 72 -8.36 -3.03 -1.19
C LYS A 72 -6.87 -2.80 -0.94
N TYR A 73 -6.56 -2.04 0.12
CA TYR A 73 -5.20 -2.01 0.63
C TYR A 73 -4.97 -3.26 1.45
N CYS A 74 -4.06 -4.10 0.96
CA CYS A 74 -3.84 -5.44 1.48
C CYS A 74 -2.45 -5.58 2.08
N ARG A 75 -2.33 -6.55 2.99
CA ARG A 75 -1.05 -7.05 3.48
C ARG A 75 -0.97 -8.56 3.22
N LEU A 76 -0.02 -8.94 2.38
CA LEU A 76 0.38 -10.34 2.21
C LEU A 76 1.41 -10.65 3.28
N VAL A 77 1.18 -11.72 4.05
CA VAL A 77 2.08 -12.20 5.10
C VAL A 77 2.49 -13.62 4.76
N VAL A 78 3.79 -13.89 4.80
CA VAL A 78 4.34 -15.25 4.71
C VAL A 78 4.79 -15.66 6.11
N ASP A 79 4.14 -16.67 6.67
CA ASP A 79 4.47 -17.30 7.96
C ASP A 79 5.42 -18.47 7.70
N MET A 80 6.70 -18.29 8.04
CA MET A 80 7.77 -19.28 7.86
C MET A 80 7.80 -20.31 8.98
N THR A 81 7.06 -20.08 10.06
CA THR A 81 7.00 -20.94 11.25
C THR A 81 5.53 -21.19 11.64
N PRO A 82 4.72 -21.82 10.76
CA PRO A 82 3.28 -21.95 10.98
C PRO A 82 2.93 -22.72 12.26
N ASP A 83 3.76 -23.68 12.66
CA ASP A 83 3.57 -24.51 13.84
C ASP A 83 4.03 -23.85 15.17
N GLU A 84 4.66 -22.67 15.13
CA GLU A 84 5.05 -21.92 16.33
C GLU A 84 3.81 -21.26 16.97
N PRO A 85 3.42 -21.67 18.19
CA PRO A 85 2.23 -21.12 18.85
C PRO A 85 2.45 -19.72 19.43
N ASP A 86 3.68 -19.35 19.79
CA ASP A 86 3.99 -18.00 20.31
C ASP A 86 4.18 -17.02 19.16
N GLN A 87 3.21 -16.12 18.97
CA GLN A 87 3.23 -15.12 17.92
C GLN A 87 4.50 -14.25 17.92
N ARG A 88 5.13 -14.03 19.08
CA ARG A 88 6.36 -13.23 19.23
C ARG A 88 7.60 -13.94 18.70
N LYS A 89 7.54 -15.28 18.56
CA LYS A 89 8.64 -16.10 18.04
C LYS A 89 8.47 -16.42 16.56
N LYS A 90 7.33 -16.07 15.97
CA LYS A 90 7.09 -16.31 14.56
C LYS A 90 8.06 -15.54 13.68
N THR A 91 8.55 -16.20 12.64
CA THR A 91 9.32 -15.58 11.56
C THR A 91 8.36 -15.24 10.44
N LEU A 92 8.08 -13.94 10.28
CA LEU A 92 7.10 -13.44 9.34
C LEU A 92 7.75 -12.48 8.34
N LYS A 93 7.36 -12.60 7.07
CA LYS A 93 7.62 -11.62 6.01
C LYS A 93 6.30 -10.98 5.61
N ALA A 94 6.34 -9.72 5.16
CA ALA A 94 5.12 -9.05 4.73
C ALA A 94 5.36 -8.01 3.64
N TYR A 95 4.35 -7.82 2.80
CA TYR A 95 4.32 -6.75 1.80
C TYR A 95 2.92 -6.14 1.74
N ARG A 96 2.86 -4.81 1.57
CA ARG A 96 1.60 -4.07 1.46
C ARG A 96 1.40 -3.56 0.05
N PHE A 97 0.20 -3.71 -0.47
CA PHE A 97 -0.14 -3.33 -1.83
C PHE A 97 -1.65 -3.13 -2.02
N PHE A 98 -2.03 -2.54 -3.13
CA PHE A 98 -3.43 -2.49 -3.54
C PHE A 98 -3.79 -3.71 -4.38
N ALA A 99 -4.87 -4.38 -4.00
CA ALA A 99 -5.46 -5.50 -4.73
C ALA A 99 -6.72 -5.05 -5.48
N ASP A 100 -6.73 -5.26 -6.79
CA ASP A 100 -7.88 -5.06 -7.67
C ASP A 100 -8.61 -6.39 -7.94
N ASN A 101 -9.81 -6.34 -8.52
CA ASN A 101 -10.52 -7.51 -9.05
C ASN A 101 -9.92 -8.00 -10.37
N THR A 102 -8.64 -8.34 -10.35
CA THR A 102 -7.83 -8.71 -11.50
C THR A 102 -6.95 -9.92 -11.19
N ALA A 103 -6.33 -10.50 -12.24
CA ALA A 103 -5.23 -11.42 -12.06
C ALA A 103 -3.94 -10.63 -11.82
N MET A 104 -3.28 -10.91 -10.70
CA MET A 104 -2.04 -10.27 -10.26
C MET A 104 -0.93 -11.31 -10.16
N GLU A 105 0.30 -10.90 -10.49
CA GLU A 105 1.50 -11.71 -10.35
C GLU A 105 2.40 -11.09 -9.27
N PHE A 106 2.74 -11.89 -8.26
CA PHE A 106 3.62 -11.49 -7.14
C PHE A 106 4.94 -12.25 -7.25
N GLN A 107 6.06 -11.53 -7.24
CA GLN A 107 7.40 -12.13 -7.34
C GLN A 107 8.36 -11.49 -6.34
N CYS A 108 9.07 -12.30 -5.56
CA CYS A 108 10.12 -11.86 -4.66
C CYS A 108 11.02 -13.05 -4.30
N GLN A 109 12.33 -12.83 -4.18
CA GLN A 109 13.22 -13.79 -3.52
C GLN A 109 12.88 -13.83 -2.03
N MET A 110 12.70 -15.03 -1.46
CA MET A 110 12.23 -15.19 -0.07
C MET A 110 13.12 -14.48 0.95
N ASP A 111 14.45 -14.58 0.79
CA ASP A 111 15.42 -13.97 1.70
C ASP A 111 15.40 -12.42 1.62
N SER A 112 15.06 -11.89 0.45
CA SER A 112 15.00 -10.45 0.18
C SER A 112 13.63 -9.84 0.44
N MET A 113 12.63 -10.64 0.77
CA MET A 113 11.29 -10.15 1.09
C MET A 113 11.31 -9.31 2.38
N PRO A 114 10.58 -8.18 2.44
CA PRO A 114 10.49 -7.35 3.63
C PRO A 114 10.05 -8.14 4.87
N SER A 115 10.62 -7.82 6.04
CA SER A 115 10.18 -8.38 7.32
C SER A 115 8.79 -7.82 7.69
N TYR A 116 7.99 -8.65 8.37
CA TYR A 116 6.76 -8.18 9.00
C TYR A 116 7.05 -7.19 10.15
N TYR A 117 8.14 -7.44 10.87
CA TYR A 117 8.62 -6.58 11.95
C TYR A 117 9.51 -5.47 11.40
N TRP A 118 9.71 -4.44 12.20
CA TRP A 118 10.58 -3.35 11.82
C TRP A 118 11.99 -3.85 11.45
N GLU A 119 12.52 -3.35 10.35
CA GLU A 119 13.90 -3.56 9.93
C GLU A 119 14.51 -2.23 9.44
N PRO A 120 15.83 -2.01 9.63
CA PRO A 120 16.47 -0.73 9.30
C PRO A 120 16.58 -0.47 7.80
N VAL A 121 16.49 -1.52 6.97
CA VAL A 121 16.62 -1.45 5.51
C VAL A 121 15.27 -1.68 4.87
N ASN A 122 14.80 -0.71 4.07
CA ASN A 122 13.59 -0.89 3.28
C ASN A 122 13.87 -1.84 2.11
N LYS A 123 13.17 -2.97 2.09
CA LYS A 123 13.26 -4.01 1.07
C LYS A 123 12.04 -4.08 0.14
N GLU A 124 11.12 -3.10 0.21
CA GLU A 124 9.92 -3.10 -0.64
C GLU A 124 10.24 -3.14 -2.13
N HIS A 125 11.38 -2.58 -2.54
CA HIS A 125 11.85 -2.58 -3.93
C HIS A 125 12.21 -3.97 -4.48
N ASN A 126 12.39 -4.97 -3.60
CA ASN A 126 12.67 -6.36 -4.00
C ASN A 126 11.40 -7.12 -4.44
N VAL A 127 10.23 -6.55 -4.18
CA VAL A 127 8.95 -7.15 -4.55
C VAL A 127 8.49 -6.57 -5.89
N THR A 128 8.17 -7.45 -6.83
CA THR A 128 7.49 -7.10 -8.07
C THR A 128 6.04 -7.56 -7.98
N LEU A 129 5.10 -6.64 -8.16
CA LEU A 129 3.67 -6.94 -8.28
C LEU A 129 3.16 -6.30 -9.57
N THR A 130 2.49 -7.08 -10.38
CA THR A 130 1.87 -6.61 -11.64
C THR A 130 0.40 -7.02 -11.71
N GLY A 131 -0.36 -6.40 -12.60
CA GLY A 131 -1.77 -6.72 -12.83
C GLY A 131 -2.75 -5.99 -11.91
N SER A 132 -2.28 -5.05 -11.08
CA SER A 132 -3.14 -4.17 -10.28
C SER A 132 -2.97 -2.72 -10.75
N PRO A 133 -3.92 -2.15 -11.51
CA PRO A 133 -3.86 -0.74 -11.93
C PRO A 133 -3.78 0.24 -10.77
N THR A 134 -4.44 -0.09 -9.63
CA THR A 134 -4.38 0.74 -8.43
C THR A 134 -2.99 0.70 -7.79
N GLN A 135 -2.32 -0.45 -7.79
CA GLN A 135 -0.93 -0.55 -7.32
C GLN A 135 0.03 0.18 -8.26
N ASP A 136 -0.19 0.11 -9.57
CA ASP A 136 0.63 0.84 -10.55
C ASP A 136 0.53 2.35 -10.31
N LEU A 137 -0.67 2.87 -10.04
CA LEU A 137 -0.88 4.26 -9.66
C LEU A 137 -0.15 4.63 -8.35
N TYR A 138 -0.20 3.75 -7.34
CA TYR A 138 0.52 3.96 -6.09
C TYR A 138 2.04 3.94 -6.30
N GLN A 139 2.53 3.06 -7.16
CA GLN A 139 3.95 3.00 -7.50
C GLN A 139 4.40 4.25 -8.27
N ALA A 140 3.58 4.76 -9.19
CA ALA A 140 3.83 6.03 -9.89
C ALA A 140 3.96 7.20 -8.90
N TYR A 141 3.07 7.28 -7.89
CA TYR A 141 3.21 8.25 -6.81
C TYR A 141 4.55 8.08 -6.06
N LYS A 142 4.87 6.87 -5.60
CA LYS A 142 6.13 6.62 -4.87
C LYS A 142 7.35 7.05 -5.67
N THR A 143 7.35 6.78 -6.97
CA THR A 143 8.42 7.18 -7.90
C THR A 143 8.49 8.72 -8.03
N SER A 144 7.36 9.40 -8.13
CA SER A 144 7.33 10.87 -8.29
C SER A 144 7.88 11.63 -7.07
N VAL A 145 7.80 11.03 -5.87
CA VAL A 145 8.27 11.64 -4.61
C VAL A 145 9.54 10.97 -4.06
N GLN A 146 10.16 10.07 -4.81
CA GLN A 146 11.26 9.23 -4.34
C GLN A 146 12.43 10.07 -3.82
N GLU A 147 12.92 11.03 -4.59
CA GLU A 147 14.04 11.89 -4.22
C GLU A 147 13.79 12.66 -2.91
N LEU A 148 12.57 13.21 -2.75
CA LEU A 148 12.18 13.90 -1.52
C LEU A 148 12.11 12.93 -0.32
N SER A 149 11.61 11.71 -0.52
CA SER A 149 11.52 10.70 0.51
C SER A 149 12.89 10.19 0.96
N GLU A 150 13.79 9.98 0.02
CA GLU A 150 15.18 9.60 0.29
C GLU A 150 15.92 10.72 1.03
N ARG A 151 15.76 11.98 0.57
CA ARG A 151 16.37 13.14 1.24
C ARG A 151 15.84 13.31 2.66
N LYS A 152 14.53 13.15 2.88
CA LYS A 152 13.93 13.19 4.22
C LYS A 152 14.54 12.12 5.13
N THR A 153 14.69 10.90 4.64
CA THR A 153 15.28 9.78 5.39
C THR A 153 16.76 10.04 5.73
N ALA A 154 17.53 10.54 4.77
CA ALA A 154 18.93 10.90 4.98
C ALA A 154 19.09 11.99 6.05
N LEU A 155 18.28 13.05 5.99
CA LEU A 155 18.30 14.13 6.99
C LEU A 155 17.87 13.66 8.37
N TRP A 156 16.89 12.76 8.45
CA TRP A 156 16.48 12.17 9.72
C TRP A 156 17.59 11.34 10.35
N ASN A 157 18.27 10.49 9.56
CA ASN A 157 19.40 9.71 10.03
C ASN A 157 20.61 10.59 10.46
N GLU A 158 20.84 11.68 9.73
CA GLU A 158 21.84 12.68 10.10
C GLU A 158 21.49 13.37 11.42
N TYR A 159 20.23 13.76 11.63
CA TYR A 159 19.75 14.33 12.89
C TYR A 159 19.92 13.36 14.07
N LEU A 160 19.58 12.10 13.88
CA LEU A 160 19.79 11.08 14.92
C LEU A 160 21.26 10.97 15.30
N LYS A 161 22.15 10.90 14.30
CA LYS A 161 23.61 10.75 14.50
C LYS A 161 24.27 12.00 15.10
N VAL A 162 23.87 13.20 14.65
CA VAL A 162 24.54 14.46 15.01
C VAL A 162 24.00 15.06 16.30
N TYR A 163 22.71 14.91 16.56
CA TYR A 163 22.06 15.56 17.71
C TYR A 163 21.41 14.58 18.67
N HIS A 164 20.48 13.73 18.20
CA HIS A 164 19.63 12.94 19.10
C HIS A 164 20.45 11.94 19.95
N VAL A 165 21.26 11.12 19.33
CA VAL A 165 22.08 10.11 20.04
C VAL A 165 23.11 10.76 20.97
N PRO A 166 23.93 11.76 20.53
CA PRO A 166 24.83 12.45 21.44
C PRO A 166 24.15 13.16 22.61
N ALA A 167 22.93 13.69 22.40
CA ALA A 167 22.16 14.35 23.47
C ALA A 167 21.78 13.40 24.61
N LEU A 168 21.63 12.09 24.35
CA LEU A 168 21.40 11.06 25.38
C LEU A 168 22.61 10.94 26.34
N ASP A 169 23.80 11.25 25.85
CA ASP A 169 25.07 11.28 26.63
C ASP A 169 25.40 12.69 27.14
N GLY A 170 24.45 13.64 27.09
CA GLY A 170 24.62 15.02 27.55
C GLY A 170 25.41 15.93 26.58
N ILE A 171 25.68 15.49 25.34
CA ILE A 171 26.41 16.26 24.33
C ILE A 171 25.39 16.95 23.41
N PHE A 172 25.19 18.26 23.58
CA PHE A 172 24.19 19.03 22.85
C PHE A 172 24.79 19.79 21.67
N ASN A 173 24.69 19.23 20.47
CA ASN A 173 25.09 19.87 19.20
C ASN A 173 23.94 20.74 18.64
N THR A 174 23.40 21.66 19.43
CA THR A 174 22.12 22.36 19.15
C THR A 174 22.13 23.11 17.83
N GLU A 175 23.19 23.86 17.50
CA GLU A 175 23.26 24.64 16.25
C GLU A 175 23.20 23.73 15.02
N LYS A 176 24.00 22.63 15.03
CA LYS A 176 24.00 21.64 13.93
C LYS A 176 22.64 20.93 13.84
N GLY A 177 22.09 20.50 14.97
CA GLY A 177 20.78 19.87 15.02
C GLY A 177 19.67 20.76 14.45
N MET A 178 19.64 22.05 14.84
CA MET A 178 18.67 23.03 14.34
C MET A 178 18.81 23.30 12.83
N LYS A 179 20.02 23.27 12.28
CA LYS A 179 20.25 23.39 10.83
C LYS A 179 19.62 22.21 10.09
N ILE A 180 19.84 20.97 10.57
CA ILE A 180 19.26 19.76 9.98
C ILE A 180 17.73 19.79 10.06
N VAL A 181 17.16 20.15 11.22
CA VAL A 181 15.71 20.23 11.42
C VAL A 181 15.06 21.24 10.46
N ARG A 182 15.69 22.42 10.25
CA ARG A 182 15.18 23.40 9.28
C ARG A 182 15.14 22.84 7.87
N GLU A 183 16.16 22.13 7.44
CA GLU A 183 16.19 21.50 6.12
C GLU A 183 15.17 20.35 6.03
N LEU A 184 15.07 19.53 7.07
CA LEU A 184 14.07 18.46 7.16
C LEU A 184 12.64 19.00 7.01
N ASN A 185 12.32 20.13 7.67
CA ASN A 185 11.01 20.75 7.57
C ASN A 185 10.73 21.29 6.15
N ARG A 186 11.73 21.84 5.46
CA ARG A 186 11.59 22.26 4.05
C ARG A 186 11.29 21.07 3.14
N VAL A 187 12.01 19.96 3.33
CA VAL A 187 11.78 18.74 2.52
C VAL A 187 10.41 18.15 2.83
N LYS A 188 9.98 18.12 4.10
CA LYS A 188 8.64 17.68 4.48
C LYS A 188 7.53 18.54 3.83
N ALA A 189 7.68 19.85 3.86
CA ALA A 189 6.71 20.77 3.24
C ALA A 189 6.55 20.49 1.74
N ARG A 190 7.67 20.33 1.01
CA ARG A 190 7.63 19.97 -0.41
C ARG A 190 7.02 18.60 -0.67
N LEU A 191 7.28 17.63 0.19
CA LEU A 191 6.68 16.29 0.08
C LEU A 191 5.17 16.36 0.31
N ASN A 192 4.70 17.12 1.31
CA ASN A 192 3.29 17.32 1.60
C ASN A 192 2.57 18.03 0.44
N GLU A 193 3.19 19.07 -0.15
CA GLU A 193 2.68 19.77 -1.33
C GLU A 193 2.52 18.80 -2.52
N ALA A 194 3.57 18.06 -2.87
CA ALA A 194 3.53 17.06 -3.94
C ALA A 194 2.46 15.98 -3.70
N THR A 195 2.30 15.55 -2.44
CA THR A 195 1.25 14.60 -2.06
C THR A 195 -0.14 15.20 -2.23
N GLY A 196 -0.34 16.44 -1.80
CA GLY A 196 -1.60 17.17 -1.96
C GLY A 196 -1.99 17.34 -3.43
N GLU A 197 -1.04 17.70 -4.28
CA GLU A 197 -1.29 17.82 -5.72
C GLU A 197 -1.64 16.47 -6.36
N PHE A 198 -0.96 15.38 -5.96
CA PHE A 198 -1.31 14.04 -6.43
C PHE A 198 -2.74 13.66 -6.03
N ILE A 199 -3.14 13.92 -4.79
CA ILE A 199 -4.50 13.66 -4.29
C ILE A 199 -5.55 14.43 -5.11
N LYS A 200 -5.30 15.70 -5.42
CA LYS A 200 -6.22 16.51 -6.23
C LYS A 200 -6.40 15.95 -7.65
N VAL A 201 -5.32 15.51 -8.28
CA VAL A 201 -5.35 14.96 -9.65
C VAL A 201 -6.03 13.58 -9.67
N HIS A 202 -5.86 12.78 -8.62
CA HIS A 202 -6.37 11.41 -8.53
C HIS A 202 -7.46 11.25 -7.45
N ASN A 203 -8.32 12.24 -7.30
CA ASN A 203 -9.34 12.33 -6.25
C ASN A 203 -10.47 11.28 -6.35
N ASN A 204 -10.43 10.44 -7.37
CA ASN A 204 -11.32 9.30 -7.59
C ASN A 204 -10.67 7.94 -7.26
N SER A 205 -9.45 7.93 -6.72
CA SER A 205 -8.69 6.71 -6.42
C SER A 205 -8.59 6.46 -4.91
N VAL A 206 -8.71 5.19 -4.49
CA VAL A 206 -8.45 4.78 -3.10
C VAL A 206 -7.00 5.01 -2.67
N VAL A 207 -6.05 5.09 -3.61
CA VAL A 207 -4.68 5.54 -3.34
C VAL A 207 -4.68 6.91 -2.69
N SER A 208 -5.48 7.83 -3.20
CA SER A 208 -5.59 9.19 -2.65
C SER A 208 -6.20 9.21 -1.25
N LEU A 209 -7.07 8.26 -0.90
CA LEU A 209 -7.55 8.11 0.48
C LEU A 209 -6.43 7.68 1.44
N LEU A 210 -5.60 6.69 1.04
CA LEU A 210 -4.43 6.29 1.82
C LEU A 210 -3.47 7.47 2.02
N LEU A 211 -3.19 8.21 0.96
CA LEU A 211 -2.28 9.35 0.99
C LEU A 211 -2.84 10.50 1.83
N ALA A 212 -4.14 10.77 1.74
CA ALA A 212 -4.80 11.79 2.57
C ALA A 212 -4.73 11.42 4.06
N ASN A 213 -5.00 10.17 4.43
CA ASN A 213 -4.87 9.72 5.81
C ASN A 213 -3.44 9.88 6.34
N ASN A 214 -2.43 9.53 5.50
CA ASN A 214 -1.03 9.72 5.85
C ASN A 214 -0.65 11.21 5.97
N LEU A 215 -1.14 12.05 5.07
CA LEU A 215 -0.91 13.50 5.07
C LEU A 215 -1.49 14.12 6.35
N LEU A 216 -2.76 13.87 6.66
CA LEU A 216 -3.41 14.34 7.89
C LEU A 216 -2.64 13.91 9.15
N ASN A 217 -2.24 12.64 9.24
CA ASN A 217 -1.46 12.16 10.38
C ASN A 217 -0.06 12.82 10.48
N SER A 218 0.57 13.16 9.36
CA SER A 218 1.91 13.78 9.34
C SER A 218 1.91 15.28 9.59
N THR A 219 0.79 15.97 9.31
CA THR A 219 0.62 17.43 9.42
C THR A 219 -0.31 17.85 10.54
N ARG A 220 -0.58 16.98 11.48
CA ARG A 220 -1.63 17.06 12.51
C ARG A 220 -1.78 18.42 13.23
N SER A 221 -0.74 19.25 13.27
CA SER A 221 -0.78 20.57 13.90
C SER A 221 -0.52 21.72 12.91
N GLU A 222 -0.44 21.44 11.62
CA GLU A 222 0.02 22.39 10.60
C GLU A 222 -1.09 22.77 9.60
N MET A 223 -2.16 21.95 9.46
CA MET A 223 -3.28 22.22 8.56
C MET A 223 -4.38 23.01 9.25
N THR A 224 -4.94 23.98 8.54
CA THR A 224 -6.14 24.69 8.99
C THR A 224 -7.41 23.86 8.75
N VAL A 225 -8.52 24.24 9.43
CA VAL A 225 -9.82 23.58 9.22
C VAL A 225 -10.25 23.68 7.75
N GLU A 226 -10.04 24.85 7.12
CA GLU A 226 -10.39 25.09 5.72
C GLU A 226 -9.59 24.20 4.77
N GLU A 227 -8.31 23.94 5.06
CA GLU A 227 -7.47 23.03 4.27
C GLU A 227 -7.93 21.58 4.41
N ILE A 228 -8.32 21.16 5.62
CA ILE A 228 -8.86 19.82 5.88
C ILE A 228 -10.21 19.65 5.16
N ASP A 229 -11.10 20.62 5.28
CA ASP A 229 -12.41 20.60 4.60
C ASP A 229 -12.24 20.61 3.08
N GLY A 230 -11.31 21.40 2.56
CA GLY A 230 -10.95 21.39 1.14
C GLY A 230 -10.46 20.03 0.64
N LEU A 231 -9.60 19.36 1.43
CA LEU A 231 -9.12 18.02 1.13
C LEU A 231 -10.27 17.00 1.13
N MET A 232 -11.13 17.04 2.15
CA MET A 232 -12.24 16.09 2.30
C MET A 232 -13.31 16.27 1.21
N ASN A 233 -13.66 17.52 0.87
CA ASN A 233 -14.64 17.85 -0.16
C ASN A 233 -14.10 17.64 -1.59
N GLY A 234 -12.78 17.51 -1.75
CA GLY A 234 -12.13 17.26 -3.03
C GLY A 234 -12.35 15.84 -3.57
N PHE A 235 -12.71 14.86 -2.74
CA PHE A 235 -12.94 13.49 -3.16
C PHE A 235 -14.27 13.32 -3.92
N THR A 236 -14.24 12.47 -4.95
CA THR A 236 -15.46 12.17 -5.70
C THR A 236 -16.52 11.45 -4.84
N PRO A 237 -17.83 11.64 -5.12
CA PRO A 237 -18.90 10.96 -4.38
C PRO A 237 -18.77 9.44 -4.36
N ALA A 238 -18.18 8.85 -5.41
CA ALA A 238 -17.94 7.41 -5.49
C ALA A 238 -17.07 6.89 -4.34
N LEU A 239 -16.10 7.66 -3.86
CA LEU A 239 -15.22 7.25 -2.76
C LEU A 239 -15.82 7.43 -1.36
N GLN A 240 -16.96 8.12 -1.21
CA GLN A 240 -17.56 8.40 0.10
C GLN A 240 -17.97 7.12 0.85
N ASN A 241 -18.22 6.03 0.13
CA ASN A 241 -18.58 4.71 0.67
C ASN A 241 -17.40 3.75 0.77
N ALA A 242 -16.21 4.13 0.31
CA ALA A 242 -15.01 3.29 0.44
C ALA A 242 -14.65 3.12 1.92
N SER A 243 -14.26 1.90 2.32
CA SER A 243 -13.90 1.58 3.71
C SER A 243 -12.83 2.52 4.29
N MET A 244 -11.83 2.87 3.49
CA MET A 244 -10.74 3.79 3.88
C MET A 244 -11.23 5.21 4.14
N MET A 245 -12.33 5.66 3.53
CA MET A 245 -12.89 7.01 3.77
C MET A 245 -13.30 7.19 5.24
N GLY A 246 -13.79 6.13 5.90
CA GLY A 246 -14.12 6.17 7.32
C GLY A 246 -12.90 6.52 8.20
N ASP A 247 -11.73 5.99 7.88
CA ASP A 247 -10.51 6.27 8.63
C ASP A 247 -9.97 7.68 8.33
N VAL A 248 -10.08 8.15 7.08
CA VAL A 248 -9.72 9.55 6.72
C VAL A 248 -10.59 10.54 7.51
N LYS A 249 -11.93 10.32 7.56
CA LYS A 249 -12.87 11.14 8.33
C LYS A 249 -12.51 11.17 9.83
N LYS A 250 -12.30 9.99 10.43
CA LYS A 250 -11.87 9.90 11.85
C LYS A 250 -10.55 10.61 12.12
N THR A 251 -9.61 10.59 11.17
CA THR A 251 -8.34 11.30 11.32
C THR A 251 -8.56 12.80 11.23
N ALA A 252 -9.36 13.28 10.27
CA ALA A 252 -9.72 14.69 10.13
C ALA A 252 -10.44 15.25 11.38
N GLU A 253 -11.40 14.50 11.94
CA GLU A 253 -12.13 14.88 13.16
C GLU A 253 -11.26 15.02 14.43
N ARG A 254 -10.05 14.47 14.41
CA ARG A 254 -9.11 14.54 15.56
C ARG A 254 -8.10 15.67 15.45
N MET A 255 -8.17 16.43 14.39
CA MET A 255 -7.26 17.55 14.14
C MET A 255 -7.82 18.86 14.65
#